data_e3248be66b1d0efb0bb09cf7b1000e4e
#
_entry.id   e3248be66b1d0efb0bb09cf7b1000e4e
#
_cell.length_a   1.000
_cell.length_b   1.000
_cell.length_c   1.000
_cell.angle_alpha   90.00
_cell.angle_beta   90.00
_cell.angle_gamma   90.00
#
_symmetry.space_group_name_H-M   'P 1'
#
loop_
_entity.id
_entity.type
_entity.pdbx_description
1 polymer ?
#
loop_
_entity_poly.entity_id
_entity_poly.type
_entity_poly.pdbx_seq_one_letter_code
_entity_poly.pdbx_strand_id
1 'polypeptide(L)'
;MTNKNIFVACDVSSQKEILDLLELIHEDISGIKIGLQYITQRSPEEIRELSKFKKPIFYDGKFFDIKNTLVESVKSLEYLNVDYATVHLLNGLDALKDANEAAKKINLNLLGVSILTSFNDKDLENLGFNNNINDQVKKLIKIAI
;
A
#
# COMPACT_ATOMS: atom_id res chain seq x y z
N MET A 1 19.54 17.39 11.23
CA MET A 1 18.41 17.13 10.28
C MET A 1 17.27 16.56 11.09
N THR A 2 16.15 17.23 11.19
CA THR A 2 14.96 16.72 11.88
C THR A 2 14.44 15.52 11.09
N ASN A 3 14.38 14.36 11.72
CA ASN A 3 13.84 13.14 11.12
C ASN A 3 12.32 13.34 10.95
N LYS A 4 11.90 13.82 9.79
CA LYS A 4 10.50 14.09 9.48
C LYS A 4 9.88 12.77 9.03
N ASN A 5 9.13 12.09 9.89
CA ASN A 5 8.43 10.85 9.56
C ASN A 5 7.07 11.13 8.87
N ILE A 6 7.09 11.82 7.74
CA ILE A 6 5.89 12.25 7.03
C ILE A 6 5.89 11.66 5.61
N PHE A 7 4.88 10.85 5.29
CA PHE A 7 4.54 10.48 3.92
C PHE A 7 3.44 11.41 3.41
N VAL A 8 3.65 12.04 2.26
CA VAL A 8 2.59 12.83 1.62
C VAL A 8 1.69 11.92 0.80
N ALA A 9 0.37 12.07 0.96
CA ALA A 9 -0.62 11.36 0.17
C ALA A 9 -0.88 12.12 -1.13
N CYS A 10 -0.44 11.57 -2.25
CA CYS A 10 -0.61 12.14 -3.59
C CYS A 10 -1.94 11.68 -4.20
N ASP A 11 -3.05 12.07 -3.59
CA ASP A 11 -4.41 11.72 -4.04
C ASP A 11 -4.97 12.85 -4.95
N VAL A 12 -4.21 13.22 -6.00
CA VAL A 12 -4.56 14.26 -6.98
C VAL A 12 -4.81 13.65 -8.35
N SER A 13 -5.47 14.43 -9.23
CA SER A 13 -6.01 13.92 -10.49
C SER A 13 -5.03 13.93 -11.66
N SER A 14 -3.92 14.67 -11.60
CA SER A 14 -2.98 14.77 -12.70
C SER A 14 -1.53 14.51 -12.29
N GLN A 15 -0.74 13.95 -13.23
CA GLN A 15 0.71 13.77 -13.07
C GLN A 15 1.40 15.11 -12.82
N LYS A 16 1.01 16.13 -13.56
CA LYS A 16 1.60 17.47 -13.41
C LYS A 16 1.41 18.03 -12.00
N GLU A 17 0.20 17.92 -11.43
CA GLU A 17 -0.08 18.40 -10.06
C GLU A 17 0.80 17.70 -9.01
N ILE A 18 1.01 16.39 -9.14
CA ILE A 18 1.91 15.66 -8.23
C ILE A 18 3.34 16.14 -8.38
N LEU A 19 3.83 16.26 -9.61
CA LEU A 19 5.20 16.69 -9.84
C LEU A 19 5.42 18.12 -9.33
N ASP A 20 4.51 19.06 -9.61
CA ASP A 20 4.57 20.42 -9.11
C ASP A 20 4.55 20.46 -7.56
N LEU A 21 3.70 19.66 -6.92
CA LEU A 21 3.64 19.55 -5.47
C LEU A 21 4.98 19.02 -4.90
N LEU A 22 5.48 17.92 -5.46
CA LEU A 22 6.70 17.28 -4.97
C LEU A 22 7.94 18.16 -5.18
N GLU A 23 8.02 18.93 -6.27
CA GLU A 23 9.09 19.93 -6.46
C GLU A 23 9.15 20.93 -5.29
N LEU A 24 7.99 21.30 -4.73
CA LEU A 24 7.91 22.25 -3.62
C LEU A 24 8.26 21.64 -2.27
N ILE A 25 7.90 20.37 -2.02
CA ILE A 25 7.89 19.81 -0.65
C ILE A 25 8.82 18.61 -0.44
N HIS A 26 9.49 18.05 -1.48
CA HIS A 26 10.24 16.80 -1.35
C HIS A 26 11.34 16.86 -0.27
N GLU A 27 11.95 18.03 -0.04
CA GLU A 27 12.94 18.21 1.02
C GLU A 27 12.34 18.08 2.44
N ASP A 28 11.05 18.30 2.58
CA ASP A 28 10.33 18.34 3.83
C ASP A 28 9.61 17.05 4.21
N ILE A 29 9.60 16.05 3.32
CA ILE A 29 8.91 14.77 3.50
C ILE A 29 9.88 13.59 3.56
N SER A 30 9.43 12.50 4.19
CA SER A 30 10.18 11.23 4.26
C SER A 30 9.80 10.24 3.17
N GLY A 31 8.65 10.42 2.52
CA GLY A 31 8.20 9.53 1.46
C GLY A 31 6.94 10.02 0.75
N ILE A 32 6.60 9.33 -0.32
CA ILE A 32 5.49 9.64 -1.22
C ILE A 32 4.51 8.46 -1.17
N LYS A 33 3.23 8.69 -0.83
CA LYS A 33 2.20 7.65 -0.91
C LYS A 33 1.32 7.91 -2.15
N ILE A 34 1.16 6.89 -2.97
CA ILE A 34 0.22 6.88 -4.09
C ILE A 34 -0.91 5.91 -3.80
N GLY A 35 -2.14 6.42 -3.83
CA GLY A 35 -3.35 5.65 -3.58
C GLY A 35 -3.97 5.06 -4.84
N LEU A 36 -5.04 4.26 -4.64
CA LEU A 36 -5.69 3.51 -5.71
C LEU A 36 -6.21 4.41 -6.84
N GLN A 37 -6.70 5.62 -6.53
CA GLN A 37 -7.16 6.58 -7.52
C GLN A 37 -6.03 6.97 -8.49
N TYR A 38 -4.85 7.28 -7.97
CA TYR A 38 -3.69 7.62 -8.80
C TYR A 38 -3.22 6.40 -9.61
N ILE A 39 -3.05 5.26 -8.96
CA ILE A 39 -2.56 4.00 -9.56
C ILE A 39 -3.43 3.58 -10.76
N THR A 40 -4.76 3.72 -10.66
CA THR A 40 -5.69 3.30 -11.73
C THR A 40 -5.72 4.23 -12.93
N GLN A 41 -5.18 5.44 -12.79
CA GLN A 41 -5.18 6.46 -13.85
C GLN A 41 -3.81 6.63 -14.52
N ARG A 42 -2.74 6.03 -13.98
CA ARG A 42 -1.36 6.29 -14.40
C ARG A 42 -0.73 5.07 -15.03
N SER A 43 0.16 5.33 -16.00
CA SER A 43 1.01 4.29 -16.55
C SER A 43 2.11 3.89 -15.54
N PRO A 44 2.68 2.70 -15.67
CA PRO A 44 3.85 2.29 -14.87
C PRO A 44 5.01 3.28 -14.96
N GLU A 45 5.23 3.89 -16.13
CA GLU A 45 6.29 4.88 -16.37
C GLU A 45 6.07 6.15 -15.56
N GLU A 46 4.82 6.64 -15.49
CA GLU A 46 4.45 7.81 -14.67
C GLU A 46 4.68 7.54 -13.17
N ILE A 47 4.38 6.33 -12.70
CA ILE A 47 4.67 5.93 -11.32
C ILE A 47 6.18 5.91 -11.08
N ARG A 48 6.96 5.32 -11.98
CA ARG A 48 8.43 5.27 -11.88
C ARG A 48 9.07 6.65 -11.91
N GLU A 49 8.48 7.61 -12.60
CA GLU A 49 9.01 8.98 -12.65
C GLU A 49 9.12 9.62 -11.27
N LEU A 50 8.28 9.21 -10.30
CA LEU A 50 8.34 9.71 -8.91
C LEU A 50 9.68 9.39 -8.23
N SER A 51 10.41 8.38 -8.67
CA SER A 51 11.72 8.01 -8.12
C SER A 51 12.79 9.10 -8.31
N LYS A 52 12.58 10.06 -9.22
CA LYS A 52 13.48 11.23 -9.41
C LYS A 52 13.64 12.06 -8.14
N PHE A 53 12.64 12.06 -7.26
CA PHE A 53 12.68 12.78 -5.97
C PHE A 53 13.53 12.08 -4.90
N LYS A 54 14.01 10.85 -5.17
CA LYS A 54 14.84 10.06 -4.24
C LYS A 54 14.22 9.89 -2.86
N LYS A 55 12.90 9.72 -2.81
CA LYS A 55 12.11 9.44 -1.62
C LYS A 55 11.47 8.06 -1.72
N PRO A 56 11.35 7.32 -0.63
CA PRO A 56 10.59 6.08 -0.61
C PRO A 56 9.19 6.26 -1.16
N ILE A 57 8.75 5.33 -2.01
CA ILE A 57 7.42 5.31 -2.62
C ILE A 57 6.57 4.23 -1.95
N PHE A 58 5.41 4.64 -1.47
CA PHE A 58 4.43 3.77 -0.85
C PHE A 58 3.23 3.56 -1.82
N TYR A 59 3.14 2.34 -2.38
CA TYR A 59 2.08 1.89 -3.27
C TYR A 59 0.88 1.38 -2.46
N ASP A 60 -0.12 2.23 -2.24
CA ASP A 60 -1.31 1.90 -1.44
C ASP A 60 -2.44 1.30 -2.31
N GLY A 61 -2.15 0.14 -2.93
CA GLY A 61 -3.06 -0.58 -3.83
C GLY A 61 -4.00 -1.56 -3.14
N LYS A 62 -3.77 -1.88 -1.86
CA LYS A 62 -4.58 -2.79 -1.02
C LYS A 62 -4.87 -4.13 -1.70
N PHE A 63 -3.81 -4.82 -2.12
CA PHE A 63 -3.94 -6.10 -2.83
C PHE A 63 -4.78 -7.12 -2.08
N PHE A 64 -5.81 -7.62 -2.75
CA PHE A 64 -6.69 -8.66 -2.26
C PHE A 64 -7.12 -9.56 -3.43
N ASP A 65 -6.54 -10.76 -3.52
CA ASP A 65 -6.78 -11.66 -4.63
C ASP A 65 -6.42 -13.11 -4.23
N ILE A 66 -6.70 -14.08 -5.09
CA ILE A 66 -6.24 -15.45 -4.92
C ILE A 66 -4.71 -15.49 -4.86
N LYS A 67 -4.18 -16.47 -4.11
CA LYS A 67 -2.76 -16.58 -3.74
C LYS A 67 -1.80 -16.36 -4.91
N ASN A 68 -1.99 -17.03 -6.05
CA ASN A 68 -1.08 -16.93 -7.18
C ASN A 68 -1.05 -15.52 -7.77
N THR A 69 -2.22 -14.91 -7.97
CA THR A 69 -2.36 -13.53 -8.48
C THR A 69 -1.72 -12.54 -7.53
N LEU A 70 -1.94 -12.69 -6.21
CA LEU A 70 -1.32 -11.85 -5.19
C LEU A 70 0.21 -11.87 -5.29
N VAL A 71 0.81 -13.08 -5.35
CA VAL A 71 2.27 -13.26 -5.42
C VAL A 71 2.85 -12.63 -6.69
N GLU A 72 2.23 -12.88 -7.85
CA GLU A 72 2.70 -12.31 -9.12
C GLU A 72 2.51 -10.78 -9.17
N SER A 73 1.43 -10.25 -8.59
CA SER A 73 1.23 -8.81 -8.46
C SER A 73 2.31 -8.16 -7.60
N VAL A 74 2.68 -8.79 -6.48
CA VAL A 74 3.79 -8.31 -5.64
C VAL A 74 5.11 -8.31 -6.41
N LYS A 75 5.43 -9.37 -7.14
CA LYS A 75 6.65 -9.43 -7.99
C LYS A 75 6.67 -8.32 -9.04
N SER A 76 5.52 -8.01 -9.63
CA SER A 76 5.41 -6.97 -10.66
C SER A 76 5.79 -5.57 -10.16
N LEU A 77 5.73 -5.34 -8.85
CA LEU A 77 6.13 -4.07 -8.24
C LEU A 77 7.63 -3.79 -8.33
N GLU A 78 8.47 -4.79 -8.60
CA GLU A 78 9.89 -4.60 -8.89
C GLU A 78 10.09 -3.59 -10.03
N TYR A 79 9.28 -3.70 -11.09
CA TYR A 79 9.35 -2.77 -12.21
C TYR A 79 9.05 -1.32 -11.83
N LEU A 80 8.18 -1.10 -10.85
CA LEU A 80 7.77 0.23 -10.40
C LEU A 80 8.76 0.91 -9.46
N ASN A 81 9.74 0.15 -8.92
CA ASN A 81 10.74 0.65 -7.98
C ASN A 81 10.09 1.33 -6.76
N VAL A 82 9.13 0.64 -6.12
CA VAL A 82 8.43 1.10 -4.92
C VAL A 82 8.96 0.40 -3.66
N ASP A 83 8.93 1.06 -2.53
CA ASP A 83 9.55 0.59 -1.28
C ASP A 83 8.55 -0.07 -0.34
N TYR A 84 7.28 0.33 -0.41
CA TYR A 84 6.18 -0.18 0.41
C TYR A 84 4.96 -0.48 -0.45
N ALA A 85 4.24 -1.55 -0.11
CA ALA A 85 2.92 -1.83 -0.70
C ALA A 85 1.95 -2.37 0.35
N THR A 86 0.64 -2.11 0.17
CA THR A 86 -0.39 -2.65 1.05
C THR A 86 -0.96 -3.95 0.52
N VAL A 87 -1.20 -4.90 1.46
CA VAL A 87 -1.85 -6.18 1.20
C VAL A 87 -2.92 -6.43 2.27
N HIS A 88 -4.09 -6.89 1.85
CA HIS A 88 -5.17 -7.19 2.80
C HIS A 88 -4.87 -8.44 3.62
N LEU A 89 -4.98 -8.38 4.95
CA LEU A 89 -4.77 -9.54 5.83
C LEU A 89 -5.83 -10.64 5.61
N LEU A 90 -6.97 -10.29 5.01
CA LEU A 90 -8.00 -11.25 4.60
C LEU A 90 -7.58 -12.20 3.47
N ASN A 91 -6.43 -11.99 2.82
CA ASN A 91 -5.87 -12.96 1.87
C ASN A 91 -5.56 -14.34 2.51
N GLY A 92 -5.50 -14.40 3.85
CA GLY A 92 -5.17 -15.62 4.58
C GLY A 92 -3.66 -15.87 4.70
N LEU A 93 -3.29 -16.65 5.74
CA LEU A 93 -1.89 -16.80 6.17
C LEU A 93 -0.95 -17.32 5.07
N ASP A 94 -1.39 -18.35 4.32
CA ASP A 94 -0.54 -18.96 3.30
C ASP A 94 -0.24 -18.01 2.13
N ALA A 95 -1.25 -17.27 1.67
CA ALA A 95 -1.06 -16.29 0.61
C ALA A 95 -0.16 -15.12 1.07
N LEU A 96 -0.33 -14.68 2.32
CA LEU A 96 0.49 -13.62 2.91
C LEU A 96 1.96 -14.06 3.07
N LYS A 97 2.22 -15.30 3.48
CA LYS A 97 3.59 -15.84 3.57
C LYS A 97 4.30 -15.82 2.23
N ASP A 98 3.66 -16.38 1.19
CA ASP A 98 4.24 -16.45 -0.13
C ASP A 98 4.44 -15.05 -0.74
N ALA A 99 3.48 -14.13 -0.53
CA ALA A 99 3.60 -12.74 -0.96
C ALA A 99 4.77 -12.03 -0.25
N ASN A 100 4.95 -12.27 1.06
CA ASN A 100 6.05 -11.69 1.83
C ASN A 100 7.42 -12.22 1.37
N GLU A 101 7.52 -13.52 1.06
CA GLU A 101 8.75 -14.10 0.48
C GLU A 101 9.06 -13.53 -0.93
N ALA A 102 8.03 -13.26 -1.72
CA ALA A 102 8.21 -12.57 -3.00
C ALA A 102 8.69 -11.13 -2.83
N ALA A 103 8.08 -10.40 -1.88
CA ALA A 103 8.42 -9.01 -1.57
C ALA A 103 9.88 -8.87 -1.08
N LYS A 104 10.33 -9.78 -0.20
CA LYS A 104 11.73 -9.80 0.27
C LYS A 104 12.74 -9.91 -0.86
N LYS A 105 12.44 -10.67 -1.91
CA LYS A 105 13.35 -10.87 -3.06
C LYS A 105 13.57 -9.59 -3.87
N ILE A 106 12.64 -8.66 -3.81
CA ILE A 106 12.68 -7.37 -4.52
C ILE A 106 12.88 -6.17 -3.56
N ASN A 107 13.25 -6.43 -2.30
CA ASN A 107 13.42 -5.41 -1.24
C ASN A 107 12.18 -4.55 -0.98
N LEU A 108 10.98 -5.10 -1.18
CA LEU A 108 9.70 -4.45 -0.94
C LEU A 108 9.18 -4.76 0.48
N ASN A 109 8.69 -3.76 1.18
CA ASN A 109 8.05 -3.92 2.49
C ASN A 109 6.53 -4.01 2.33
N LEU A 110 5.91 -5.13 2.75
CA LEU A 110 4.47 -5.28 2.75
C LEU A 110 3.85 -4.75 4.06
N LEU A 111 2.79 -3.98 3.92
CA LEU A 111 2.00 -3.43 5.02
C LEU A 111 0.61 -4.07 5.03
N GLY A 112 0.27 -4.72 6.14
CA GLY A 112 -1.00 -5.43 6.29
C GLY A 112 -2.18 -4.50 6.55
N VAL A 113 -3.17 -4.51 5.66
CA VAL A 113 -4.47 -3.84 5.85
C VAL A 113 -5.40 -4.76 6.61
N SER A 114 -5.91 -4.34 7.77
CA SER A 114 -6.85 -5.11 8.59
C SER A 114 -8.30 -4.88 8.14
N ILE A 115 -8.96 -3.88 8.71
CA ILE A 115 -10.32 -3.46 8.35
C ILE A 115 -10.23 -2.04 7.78
N LEU A 116 -11.00 -1.77 6.73
CA LEU A 116 -11.04 -0.44 6.12
C LEU A 116 -11.65 0.56 7.10
N THR A 117 -11.04 1.73 7.20
CA THR A 117 -11.45 2.79 8.14
C THR A 117 -12.84 3.36 7.90
N SER A 118 -13.42 3.09 6.72
CA SER A 118 -14.79 3.46 6.36
C SER A 118 -15.84 2.51 6.94
N PHE A 119 -15.44 1.32 7.45
CA PHE A 119 -16.37 0.34 8.00
C PHE A 119 -16.78 0.69 9.43
N ASN A 120 -18.03 0.36 9.78
CA ASN A 120 -18.57 0.30 11.13
C ASN A 120 -18.93 -1.14 11.51
N ASP A 121 -19.34 -1.38 12.76
CA ASP A 121 -19.65 -2.72 13.26
C ASP A 121 -20.77 -3.40 12.47
N LYS A 122 -21.75 -2.63 11.98
CA LYS A 122 -22.86 -3.16 11.17
C LYS A 122 -22.38 -3.63 9.79
N ASP A 123 -21.39 -2.95 9.23
CA ASP A 123 -20.78 -3.40 7.96
C ASP A 123 -20.10 -4.75 8.15
N LEU A 124 -19.40 -4.95 9.28
CA LEU A 124 -18.82 -6.25 9.61
C LEU A 124 -19.88 -7.34 9.79
N GLU A 125 -20.95 -7.05 10.50
CA GLU A 125 -22.08 -7.97 10.68
C GLU A 125 -22.68 -8.38 9.34
N ASN A 126 -22.96 -7.43 8.46
CA ASN A 126 -23.48 -7.68 7.11
C ASN A 126 -22.54 -8.55 6.25
N LEU A 127 -21.24 -8.49 6.50
CA LEU A 127 -20.23 -9.34 5.85
C LEU A 127 -20.05 -10.71 6.52
N GLY A 128 -20.83 -11.00 7.58
CA GLY A 128 -20.79 -12.27 8.29
C GLY A 128 -19.69 -12.38 9.37
N PHE A 129 -19.09 -11.27 9.77
CA PHE A 129 -18.18 -11.25 10.92
C PHE A 129 -18.94 -11.14 12.24
N ASN A 130 -18.58 -11.96 13.22
CA ASN A 130 -19.25 -11.99 14.53
C ASN A 130 -18.57 -11.10 15.60
N ASN A 131 -17.66 -10.22 15.20
CA ASN A 131 -16.90 -9.37 16.11
C ASN A 131 -17.12 -7.89 15.77
N ASN A 132 -16.97 -7.03 16.77
CA ASN A 132 -16.81 -5.61 16.53
C ASN A 132 -15.47 -5.32 15.82
N ILE A 133 -15.32 -4.11 15.28
CA ILE A 133 -14.13 -3.69 14.54
C ILE A 133 -12.85 -3.92 15.34
N ASN A 134 -12.81 -3.49 16.61
CA ASN A 134 -11.61 -3.58 17.43
C ASN A 134 -11.13 -5.01 17.60
N ASP A 135 -12.03 -5.94 17.85
CA ASP A 135 -11.69 -7.36 18.05
C ASP A 135 -11.33 -8.04 16.71
N GLN A 136 -11.99 -7.63 15.62
CA GLN A 136 -11.64 -8.14 14.29
C GLN A 136 -10.25 -7.64 13.85
N VAL A 137 -9.91 -6.39 14.10
CA VAL A 137 -8.57 -5.85 13.86
C VAL A 137 -7.51 -6.62 14.66
N LYS A 138 -7.74 -6.85 15.97
CA LYS A 138 -6.83 -7.65 16.81
C LYS A 138 -6.63 -9.07 16.30
N LYS A 139 -7.68 -9.71 15.76
CA LYS A 139 -7.57 -11.04 15.16
C LYS A 139 -6.71 -11.01 13.90
N LEU A 140 -6.95 -10.04 13.01
CA LEU A 140 -6.21 -9.92 11.75
C LEU A 140 -4.74 -9.58 11.99
N ILE A 141 -4.41 -8.71 12.94
CA ILE A 141 -3.01 -8.38 13.27
C ILE A 141 -2.21 -9.62 13.70
N LYS A 142 -2.84 -10.60 14.35
CA LYS A 142 -2.15 -11.84 14.76
C LYS A 142 -1.67 -12.71 13.59
N ILE A 143 -2.18 -12.50 12.40
CA ILE A 143 -1.75 -13.20 11.18
C ILE A 143 -0.83 -12.33 10.31
N ALA A 144 -0.57 -11.08 10.69
CA ALA A 144 0.43 -10.25 10.03
C ALA A 144 1.82 -10.82 10.32
N ILE A 145 2.64 -10.93 9.31
CA ILE A 145 3.96 -11.58 9.33
C ILE A 145 5.03 -10.52 9.13
#